data_15930e1c45d1971919e87eeaf51a9769
#
_entry.id   15930e1c45d1971919e87eeaf51a9769
#
_cell.length_a   1.000
_cell.length_b   1.000
_cell.length_c   1.000
_cell.angle_alpha   90.00
_cell.angle_beta   90.00
_cell.angle_gamma   90.00
#
_symmetry.space_group_name_H-M   'P 1'
#
loop_
_entity.id
_entity.type
_entity.pdbx_description
1 polymer ?
#
loop_
_entity_poly.entity_id
_entity_poly.type
_entity_poly.pdbx_seq_one_letter_code
_entity_poly.pdbx_strand_id
1 'polypeptide(L)'
;MLFRSVALCRLLLQKPDMLLLDEPTNHLDAESVAWLERFLHDYTGTVVAVTHDRYFLDNVAGWILELDRGRGIPWEGNYSSWLDQKQKRMEQEEKSESARQRTLQRELEWIQQSPRARQAKSKARITAYENLVAEEKSDRKSTRLNSSHT
;
A
#
# COMPACT_ATOMS: atom_id res chain seq x y z
N MET A 1 16.73 -14.26 25.80
CA MET A 1 16.23 -14.83 24.53
C MET A 1 15.27 -16.00 24.73
N LEU A 2 15.56 -16.96 25.59
CA LEU A 2 14.69 -18.15 25.88
C LEU A 2 13.22 -17.78 26.21
N PHE A 3 12.96 -16.69 26.90
CA PHE A 3 11.62 -16.34 27.36
C PHE A 3 10.61 -16.05 26.23
N ARG A 4 11.04 -15.46 25.10
CA ARG A 4 10.14 -15.18 23.97
C ARG A 4 9.74 -16.46 23.24
N SER A 5 10.69 -17.35 22.98
CA SER A 5 10.43 -18.64 22.32
C SER A 5 9.52 -19.51 23.16
N VAL A 6 9.75 -19.57 24.49
CA VAL A 6 8.88 -20.31 25.42
C VAL A 6 7.47 -19.70 25.47
N ALA A 7 7.35 -18.36 25.46
CA ALA A 7 6.06 -17.69 25.44
C ALA A 7 5.29 -17.97 24.14
N LEU A 8 5.99 -17.96 23.00
CA LEU A 8 5.41 -18.31 21.71
C LEU A 8 4.92 -19.77 21.72
N CYS A 9 5.74 -20.73 22.14
CA CYS A 9 5.33 -22.14 22.24
C CYS A 9 4.09 -22.30 23.12
N ARG A 10 4.06 -21.64 24.27
CA ARG A 10 2.91 -21.71 25.20
C ARG A 10 1.64 -21.15 24.53
N LEU A 11 1.75 -20.03 23.82
CA LEU A 11 0.64 -19.41 23.08
C LEU A 11 0.10 -20.37 22.00
N LEU A 12 1.00 -20.96 21.21
CA LEU A 12 0.62 -21.88 20.13
C LEU A 12 -0.05 -23.14 20.63
N LEU A 13 0.38 -23.66 21.81
CA LEU A 13 -0.24 -24.83 22.45
C LEU A 13 -1.66 -24.57 22.97
N GLN A 14 -2.00 -23.32 23.28
CA GLN A 14 -3.35 -22.92 23.70
C GLN A 14 -4.38 -22.95 22.58
N LYS A 15 -3.92 -22.92 21.30
CA LYS A 15 -4.76 -22.93 20.10
C LYS A 15 -5.93 -21.93 20.16
N PRO A 16 -5.68 -20.63 20.42
CA PRO A 16 -6.75 -19.64 20.47
C PRO A 16 -7.38 -19.44 19.08
N ASP A 17 -8.58 -18.91 19.01
CA ASP A 17 -9.27 -18.64 17.74
C ASP A 17 -8.54 -17.60 16.89
N MET A 18 -7.77 -16.70 17.53
CA MET A 18 -6.97 -15.67 16.87
C MET A 18 -5.58 -15.56 17.49
N LEU A 19 -4.57 -15.52 16.63
CA LEU A 19 -3.17 -15.25 16.98
C LEU A 19 -2.76 -13.87 16.49
N LEU A 20 -2.22 -13.04 17.36
CA LEU A 20 -1.58 -11.76 17.03
C LEU A 20 -0.08 -11.90 17.28
N LEU A 21 0.72 -11.84 16.24
CA LEU A 21 2.16 -12.08 16.29
C LEU A 21 2.91 -10.82 15.82
N ASP A 22 3.85 -10.38 16.65
CA ASP A 22 4.74 -9.26 16.33
C ASP A 22 6.16 -9.79 16.16
N GLU A 23 6.70 -9.67 14.93
CA GLU A 23 8.01 -10.18 14.54
C GLU A 23 8.29 -11.62 15.02
N PRO A 24 7.45 -12.62 14.65
CA PRO A 24 7.52 -13.95 15.22
C PRO A 24 8.79 -14.73 14.82
N THR A 25 9.44 -14.37 13.72
CA THR A 25 10.68 -15.00 13.24
C THR A 25 11.94 -14.43 13.89
N ASN A 26 11.83 -13.29 14.58
CA ASN A 26 12.97 -12.65 15.21
C ASN A 26 13.62 -13.55 16.27
N HIS A 27 14.92 -13.76 16.13
CA HIS A 27 15.75 -14.56 17.03
C HIS A 27 15.49 -16.08 16.97
N LEU A 28 14.74 -16.57 16.00
CA LEU A 28 14.62 -17.98 15.70
C LEU A 28 15.71 -18.40 14.71
N ASP A 29 16.18 -19.63 14.83
CA ASP A 29 17.01 -20.27 13.81
C ASP A 29 16.16 -20.74 12.62
N ALA A 30 16.81 -21.07 11.51
CA ALA A 30 16.12 -21.46 10.28
C ALA A 30 15.20 -22.70 10.46
N GLU A 31 15.57 -23.64 11.31
CA GLU A 31 14.78 -24.82 11.58
C GLU A 31 13.49 -24.47 12.36
N SER A 32 13.61 -23.62 13.36
CA SER A 32 12.47 -23.10 14.13
C SER A 32 11.53 -22.24 13.28
N VAL A 33 12.06 -21.42 12.36
CA VAL A 33 11.25 -20.66 11.40
C VAL A 33 10.46 -21.61 10.49
N ALA A 34 11.12 -22.59 9.88
CA ALA A 34 10.46 -23.57 9.01
C ALA A 34 9.41 -24.41 9.74
N TRP A 35 9.62 -24.69 11.02
CA TRP A 35 8.61 -25.33 11.86
C TRP A 35 7.41 -24.41 12.11
N LEU A 36 7.66 -23.13 12.44
CA LEU A 36 6.62 -22.13 12.67
C LEU A 36 5.77 -21.90 11.42
N GLU A 37 6.40 -21.79 10.25
CA GLU A 37 5.70 -21.66 8.97
C GLU A 37 4.72 -22.81 8.74
N ARG A 38 5.15 -24.05 8.92
CA ARG A 38 4.29 -25.24 8.78
C ARG A 38 3.17 -25.24 9.80
N PHE A 39 3.46 -24.88 11.05
CA PHE A 39 2.45 -24.81 12.10
C PHE A 39 1.36 -23.78 11.77
N LEU A 40 1.76 -22.59 11.30
CA LEU A 40 0.81 -21.51 10.98
C LEU A 40 0.04 -21.80 9.69
N HIS A 41 0.64 -22.49 8.72
CA HIS A 41 -0.06 -22.93 7.52
C HIS A 41 -1.23 -23.88 7.83
N ASP A 42 -1.05 -24.78 8.80
CA ASP A 42 -2.06 -25.75 9.21
C ASP A 42 -2.98 -25.21 10.33
N TYR A 43 -2.78 -23.96 10.73
CA TYR A 43 -3.54 -23.37 11.84
C TYR A 43 -4.99 -23.07 11.40
N THR A 44 -5.95 -23.56 12.17
CA THR A 44 -7.38 -23.44 11.86
C THR A 44 -7.99 -22.09 12.26
N GLY A 45 -7.32 -21.33 13.14
CA GLY A 45 -7.75 -20.00 13.59
C GLY A 45 -7.24 -18.88 12.69
N THR A 46 -7.59 -17.66 13.04
CA THR A 46 -7.10 -16.47 12.34
C THR A 46 -5.70 -16.09 12.83
N VAL A 47 -4.76 -15.88 11.92
CA VAL A 47 -3.41 -15.40 12.24
C VAL A 47 -3.22 -13.99 11.66
N VAL A 48 -2.83 -13.05 12.50
CA VAL A 48 -2.41 -11.71 12.11
C VAL A 48 -0.95 -11.54 12.55
N ALA A 49 -0.05 -11.35 11.60
CA ALA A 49 1.37 -11.18 11.88
C ALA A 49 1.87 -9.84 11.33
N VAL A 50 2.69 -9.16 12.13
CA VAL A 50 3.49 -8.02 11.68
C VAL A 50 4.93 -8.50 11.59
N THR A 51 5.55 -8.40 10.41
CA THR A 51 6.92 -8.85 10.20
C THR A 51 7.57 -8.18 9.00
N HIS A 52 8.91 -8.11 9.01
CA HIS A 52 9.74 -7.71 7.89
C HIS A 52 10.33 -8.89 7.10
N ASP A 53 10.05 -10.11 7.54
CA ASP A 53 10.53 -11.33 6.89
C ASP A 53 9.68 -11.67 5.66
N ARG A 54 10.24 -11.36 4.48
CA ARG A 54 9.56 -11.55 3.20
C ARG A 54 9.33 -13.03 2.86
N TYR A 55 10.27 -13.89 3.24
CA TYR A 55 10.16 -15.33 3.01
C TYR A 55 9.06 -15.93 3.85
N PHE A 56 8.99 -15.53 5.13
CA PHE A 56 7.91 -15.94 6.02
C PHE A 56 6.54 -15.49 5.47
N LEU A 57 6.41 -14.22 5.03
CA LEU A 57 5.17 -13.72 4.43
C LEU A 57 4.80 -14.47 3.14
N ASP A 58 5.78 -14.86 2.34
CA ASP A 58 5.54 -15.58 1.10
C ASP A 58 5.03 -17.01 1.34
N ASN A 59 5.51 -17.64 2.42
CA ASN A 59 5.16 -19.02 2.77
C ASN A 59 3.87 -19.14 3.57
N VAL A 60 3.50 -18.13 4.39
CA VAL A 60 2.42 -18.23 5.37
C VAL A 60 1.22 -17.34 5.04
N ALA A 61 1.44 -16.19 4.42
CA ALA A 61 0.37 -15.21 4.21
C ALA A 61 -0.57 -15.61 3.07
N GLY A 62 -1.87 -15.67 3.35
CA GLY A 62 -2.92 -15.72 2.34
C GLY A 62 -3.49 -14.34 2.00
N TRP A 63 -3.25 -13.37 2.88
CA TRP A 63 -3.65 -11.97 2.72
C TRP A 63 -2.56 -11.06 3.27
N ILE A 64 -2.36 -9.91 2.61
CA ILE A 64 -1.48 -8.84 3.09
C ILE A 64 -2.30 -7.58 3.29
N LEU A 65 -2.22 -6.97 4.47
CA LEU A 65 -2.76 -5.65 4.75
C LEU A 65 -1.65 -4.62 4.66
N GLU A 66 -1.62 -3.86 3.58
CA GLU A 66 -0.69 -2.74 3.42
C GLU A 66 -1.25 -1.51 4.11
N LEU A 67 -0.44 -0.87 4.96
CA LEU A 67 -0.77 0.41 5.58
C LEU A 67 -0.07 1.52 4.79
N ASP A 68 -0.83 2.27 4.01
CA ASP A 68 -0.31 3.39 3.22
C ASP A 68 -1.13 4.66 3.46
N ARG A 69 -0.46 5.73 3.82
CA ARG A 69 -1.05 7.08 4.01
C ARG A 69 -2.31 7.08 4.90
N GLY A 70 -2.27 6.33 6.00
CA GLY A 70 -3.38 6.22 6.95
C GLY A 70 -4.55 5.35 6.47
N ARG A 71 -4.38 4.61 5.39
CA ARG A 71 -5.37 3.67 4.85
C ARG A 71 -4.84 2.25 4.92
N GLY A 72 -5.71 1.30 5.24
CA GLY A 72 -5.43 -0.13 5.11
C GLY A 72 -5.90 -0.62 3.75
N ILE A 73 -5.01 -1.20 2.97
CA ILE A 73 -5.30 -1.76 1.65
C ILE A 73 -5.11 -3.27 1.73
N PRO A 74 -6.19 -4.06 1.68
CA PRO A 74 -6.09 -5.51 1.69
C PRO A 74 -5.72 -6.04 0.31
N TRP A 75 -4.81 -7.00 0.28
CA TRP A 75 -4.36 -7.70 -0.91
C TRP A 75 -4.50 -9.20 -0.70
N GLU A 76 -5.14 -9.88 -1.63
CA GLU A 76 -5.23 -11.33 -1.61
C GLU A 76 -3.96 -11.94 -2.18
N GLY A 77 -3.42 -12.94 -1.48
CA GLY A 77 -2.22 -13.67 -1.84
C GLY A 77 -1.05 -13.46 -0.89
N ASN A 78 0.08 -14.05 -1.26
CA ASN A 78 1.34 -13.98 -0.53
C ASN A 78 2.15 -12.72 -0.89
N TYR A 79 3.36 -12.60 -0.34
CA TYR A 79 4.22 -11.43 -0.56
C TYR A 79 4.60 -11.21 -2.03
N SER A 80 4.94 -12.27 -2.76
CA SER A 80 5.27 -12.18 -4.20
C SER A 80 4.07 -11.68 -5.01
N SER A 81 2.88 -12.21 -4.74
CA SER A 81 1.64 -11.78 -5.38
C SER A 81 1.30 -10.31 -5.06
N TRP A 82 1.49 -9.89 -3.81
CA TRP A 82 1.32 -8.49 -3.40
C TRP A 82 2.27 -7.56 -4.16
N LEU A 83 3.55 -7.95 -4.30
CA LEU A 83 4.55 -7.15 -4.99
C LEU A 83 4.17 -6.92 -6.46
N ASP A 84 3.73 -7.97 -7.16
CA ASP A 84 3.27 -7.89 -8.55
C ASP A 84 2.02 -7.00 -8.71
N GLN A 85 1.06 -7.14 -7.82
CA GLN A 85 -0.15 -6.31 -7.82
C GLN A 85 0.17 -4.85 -7.55
N LYS A 86 1.05 -4.59 -6.58
CA LYS A 86 1.51 -3.24 -6.24
C LYS A 86 2.24 -2.57 -7.41
N GLN A 87 3.13 -3.30 -8.08
CA GLN A 87 3.82 -2.78 -9.25
C GLN A 87 2.85 -2.39 -10.38
N LYS A 88 1.90 -3.26 -10.71
CA LYS A 88 0.87 -2.97 -11.72
C LYS A 88 0.03 -1.74 -11.36
N ARG A 89 -0.32 -1.59 -10.09
CA ARG A 89 -1.05 -0.41 -9.61
C ARG A 89 -0.23 0.86 -9.77
N MET A 90 1.04 0.85 -9.37
CA MET A 90 1.94 2.00 -9.53
C MET A 90 2.10 2.41 -11.00
N GLU A 91 2.27 1.44 -11.90
CA GLU A 91 2.34 1.70 -13.34
C GLU A 91 1.04 2.33 -13.89
N GLN A 92 -0.12 1.91 -13.40
CA GLN A 92 -1.41 2.48 -13.78
C GLN A 92 -1.57 3.90 -13.23
N GLU A 93 -1.18 4.15 -11.99
CA GLU A 93 -1.21 5.47 -11.36
C GLU A 93 -0.28 6.45 -12.13
N GLU A 94 0.93 6.04 -12.49
CA GLU A 94 1.87 6.85 -13.27
C GLU A 94 1.34 7.17 -14.68
N LYS A 95 0.76 6.19 -15.36
CA LYS A 95 0.12 6.41 -16.68
C LYS A 95 -1.05 7.37 -16.58
N SER A 96 -1.87 7.25 -15.55
CA SER A 96 -3.00 8.16 -15.30
C SER A 96 -2.53 9.58 -15.01
N GLU A 97 -1.50 9.74 -14.18
CA GLU A 97 -0.92 11.06 -13.86
C GLU A 97 -0.28 11.71 -15.09
N SER A 98 0.47 10.95 -15.89
CA SER A 98 1.05 11.43 -17.14
C SER A 98 -0.01 11.88 -18.16
N ALA A 99 -1.12 11.14 -18.27
CA ALA A 99 -2.24 11.53 -19.14
C ALA A 99 -2.91 12.81 -18.64
N ARG A 100 -3.09 12.96 -17.34
CA ARG A 100 -3.65 14.14 -16.69
C ARG A 100 -2.76 15.37 -16.90
N GLN A 101 -1.44 15.23 -16.72
CA GLN A 101 -0.48 16.31 -16.99
C GLN A 101 -0.49 16.74 -18.46
N ARG A 102 -0.55 15.83 -19.41
CA ARG A 102 -0.66 16.16 -20.86
C ARG A 102 -1.95 16.92 -21.16
N THR A 103 -3.05 16.58 -20.49
CA THR A 103 -4.32 17.29 -20.65
C THR A 103 -4.22 18.71 -20.09
N LEU A 104 -3.65 18.89 -18.91
CA LEU A 104 -3.38 20.20 -18.31
C LEU A 104 -2.48 21.07 -19.19
N GLN A 105 -1.41 20.49 -19.75
CA GLN A 105 -0.50 21.17 -20.65
C GLN A 105 -1.23 21.67 -21.91
N ARG A 106 -2.04 20.83 -22.55
CA ARG A 106 -2.83 21.24 -23.74
C ARG A 106 -3.83 22.35 -23.43
N GLU A 107 -4.50 22.28 -22.28
CA GLU A 107 -5.43 23.33 -21.87
C GLU A 107 -4.70 24.64 -21.57
N LEU A 108 -3.51 24.57 -20.95
CA LEU A 108 -2.66 25.74 -20.71
C LEU A 108 -2.21 26.40 -22.02
N GLU A 109 -1.69 25.63 -22.97
CA GLU A 109 -1.28 26.08 -24.28
C GLU A 109 -2.44 26.73 -25.03
N TRP A 110 -3.64 26.12 -24.98
CA TRP A 110 -4.83 26.69 -25.58
C TRP A 110 -5.23 28.04 -24.96
N ILE A 111 -5.14 28.19 -23.65
CA ILE A 111 -5.42 29.45 -22.92
C ILE A 111 -4.42 30.53 -23.33
N GLN A 112 -3.16 30.17 -23.56
CA GLN A 112 -2.10 31.11 -23.95
C GLN A 112 -2.19 31.57 -25.40
N GLN A 113 -2.65 30.72 -26.32
CA GLN A 113 -2.63 31.00 -27.77
C GLN A 113 -3.76 31.88 -28.30
N SER A 114 -4.86 32.14 -27.58
CA SER A 114 -6.02 32.80 -28.17
C SER A 114 -6.67 33.88 -27.30
N PRO A 115 -6.25 35.16 -27.48
CA PRO A 115 -6.93 36.30 -26.83
C PRO A 115 -8.37 36.53 -27.32
N ARG A 116 -8.69 36.21 -28.58
CA ARG A 116 -10.02 36.44 -29.19
C ARG A 116 -11.04 35.32 -28.95
N ALA A 117 -10.60 34.07 -28.70
CA ALA A 117 -11.49 32.97 -28.36
C ALA A 117 -12.01 33.01 -26.90
N ARG A 118 -11.46 33.88 -26.07
CA ARG A 118 -11.80 34.02 -24.65
C ARG A 118 -13.23 34.49 -24.37
N GLN A 119 -13.91 35.17 -25.33
CA GLN A 119 -15.15 35.89 -25.02
C GLN A 119 -16.43 35.05 -25.03
N ALA A 120 -16.52 33.90 -25.68
CA ALA A 120 -17.80 33.21 -25.85
C ALA A 120 -17.87 31.74 -25.32
N LYS A 121 -16.74 31.03 -25.19
CA LYS A 121 -16.70 29.64 -24.74
C LYS A 121 -15.80 29.40 -23.49
N SER A 122 -15.27 30.48 -22.92
CA SER A 122 -14.10 30.39 -22.03
C SER A 122 -14.42 30.12 -20.56
N LYS A 123 -15.60 30.53 -20.08
CA LYS A 123 -15.88 30.48 -18.64
C LYS A 123 -15.91 29.03 -18.09
N ALA A 124 -16.61 28.13 -18.78
CA ALA A 124 -16.70 26.72 -18.38
C ALA A 124 -15.34 26.00 -18.49
N ARG A 125 -14.53 26.36 -19.48
CA ARG A 125 -13.22 25.74 -19.71
C ARG A 125 -12.14 26.24 -18.73
N ILE A 126 -12.20 27.53 -18.38
CA ILE A 126 -11.35 28.11 -17.32
C ILE A 126 -11.70 27.50 -15.97
N THR A 127 -12.99 27.37 -15.66
CA THR A 127 -13.42 26.69 -14.41
C THR A 127 -12.99 25.23 -14.37
N ALA A 128 -13.06 24.50 -15.49
CA ALA A 128 -12.58 23.13 -15.56
C ALA A 128 -11.05 23.04 -15.34
N TYR A 129 -10.27 23.97 -15.90
CA TYR A 129 -8.83 24.06 -15.67
C TYR A 129 -8.51 24.38 -14.20
N GLU A 130 -9.19 25.36 -13.60
CA GLU A 130 -9.03 25.74 -12.19
C GLU A 130 -9.34 24.58 -11.26
N ASN A 131 -10.36 23.80 -11.55
CA ASN A 131 -10.71 22.59 -10.78
C ASN A 131 -9.62 21.52 -10.89
N LEU A 132 -9.08 21.28 -12.09
CA LEU A 132 -7.98 20.32 -12.30
C LEU A 132 -6.70 20.73 -11.56
N VAL A 133 -6.37 22.03 -11.57
CA VAL A 133 -5.23 22.57 -10.81
C VAL A 133 -5.45 22.51 -9.31
N ALA A 134 -6.68 22.72 -8.84
CA ALA A 134 -7.03 22.63 -7.42
C ALA A 134 -6.91 21.17 -6.90
N GLU A 135 -7.37 20.19 -7.68
CA GLU A 135 -7.21 18.79 -7.39
C GLU A 135 -5.72 18.38 -7.31
N GLU A 136 -4.89 18.84 -8.27
CA GLU A 136 -3.44 18.56 -8.28
C GLU A 136 -2.73 19.14 -7.04
N LYS A 137 -3.11 20.35 -6.62
CA LYS A 137 -2.56 20.96 -5.38
C LYS A 137 -2.99 20.21 -4.12
N SER A 138 -4.22 19.70 -4.08
CA SER A 138 -4.73 18.90 -2.96
C SER A 138 -3.97 17.59 -2.82
N ASP A 139 -3.74 16.88 -3.93
CA ASP A 139 -2.99 15.62 -3.96
C ASP A 139 -1.53 15.81 -3.53
N ARG A 140 -0.87 16.87 -4.03
CA ARG A 140 0.51 17.22 -3.62
C ARG A 140 0.62 17.62 -2.15
N LYS A 141 -0.39 18.29 -1.59
CA LYS A 141 -0.41 18.67 -0.17
C LYS A 141 -0.59 17.45 0.73
N SER A 142 -1.44 16.52 0.33
CA SER A 142 -1.61 15.23 1.01
C SER A 142 -0.31 14.40 1.01
N THR A 143 0.44 14.43 -0.11
CA THR A 143 1.72 13.71 -0.24
C THR A 143 2.83 14.33 0.62
N ARG A 144 2.88 15.66 0.77
CA ARG A 144 3.90 16.36 1.59
C ARG A 144 3.67 16.22 3.10
N LEU A 145 2.43 16.16 3.55
CA LEU A 145 2.12 16.00 4.99
C LEU A 145 2.54 14.64 5.53
N ASN A 146 2.64 13.62 4.67
CA ASN A 146 3.08 12.28 5.09
C ASN A 146 4.60 12.07 5.05
N SER A 147 5.38 12.95 4.41
CA SER A 147 6.85 12.83 4.36
C SER A 147 7.58 13.58 5.49
N SER A 148 6.87 14.26 6.37
CA SER A 148 7.45 15.04 7.49
C SER A 148 7.32 14.37 8.86
N HIS A 149 6.92 13.10 8.91
CA HIS A 149 6.85 12.29 10.13
C HIS A 149 7.68 11.00 9.99
N THR A 150 8.96 11.18 9.66
CA THR A 150 9.98 10.13 9.85
C THR A 150 11.09 10.67 10.72
#